data_cd1827ea0ffd3140805acfbd3d84189b
#
_entry.id   cd1827ea0ffd3140805acfbd3d84189b
#
_cell.length_a   1.000
_cell.length_b   1.000
_cell.length_c   1.000
_cell.angle_alpha   90.00
_cell.angle_beta   90.00
_cell.angle_gamma   90.00
#
_symmetry.space_group_name_H-M   'P 1'
#
loop_
_entity.id
_entity.type
_entity.pdbx_description
1 polymer ?
#
loop_
_entity_poly.entity_id
_entity_poly.type
_entity_poly.pdbx_seq_one_letter_code
_entity_poly.pdbx_strand_id
1 'polypeptide(L)'
;MKKNLILTLGTILLLTACRGTPVTPTPSPTSTATPLPPTVTASVTLTSSSTPTFTPSPIPTATWVKQGPGGVMIPILLYHRIDYSETDNRYYVTPEKFEDQIKLLHDWEYTSITTEMLVKAITEGAELPPRPVLFTFDDGNLDNYTTAFPIMQKYGFTGVLYLVNNYIGYNQYMNKDQILEMVAAGWEVGSHSMNHFDLKTISSEQQRNEIVESRELLEKLLGVPVKTFAYPFGSRNAASYDYVHFAKYIAAMGADGFTADQGMGNLFSLQRCEIKGTEDAKTFIRFLPWHGDPAYLPTDTATPTATATWTPKPPKP
;
A
#
# COMPACT_ATOMS: atom_id res chain seq x y z
N MET A 1 0.53 -57.61 28.96
CA MET A 1 1.49 -58.58 28.41
C MET A 1 1.83 -58.22 26.97
N LYS A 2 3.14 -58.34 26.66
CA LYS A 2 3.84 -58.16 25.36
C LYS A 2 4.22 -56.73 25.03
N LYS A 3 5.48 -56.41 25.41
CA LYS A 3 6.37 -55.34 24.92
C LYS A 3 6.89 -55.76 23.53
N ASN A 4 6.85 -54.83 22.57
CA ASN A 4 7.70 -54.98 21.37
C ASN A 4 8.68 -53.82 21.31
N LEU A 5 9.94 -54.18 21.47
CA LEU A 5 11.13 -53.38 21.32
C LEU A 5 11.53 -53.39 19.84
N ILE A 6 11.62 -52.25 19.19
CA ILE A 6 12.19 -52.13 17.85
C ILE A 6 13.50 -51.36 17.94
N LEU A 7 14.56 -52.05 17.57
CA LEU A 7 15.94 -51.66 17.52
C LEU A 7 16.19 -50.84 16.24
N THR A 8 16.63 -49.60 16.33
CA THR A 8 17.06 -48.82 15.17
C THR A 8 18.56 -48.88 15.01
N LEU A 9 18.99 -49.40 13.87
CA LEU A 9 20.35 -49.56 13.41
C LEU A 9 20.90 -48.21 12.93
N GLY A 10 21.98 -47.70 13.53
CA GLY A 10 22.67 -46.50 13.12
C GLY A 10 23.63 -46.78 11.95
N THR A 11 23.50 -46.05 10.89
CA THR A 11 24.43 -46.08 9.75
C THR A 11 25.43 -44.94 9.89
N ILE A 12 26.71 -45.32 10.09
CA ILE A 12 27.85 -44.41 10.11
C ILE A 12 28.27 -44.14 8.67
N LEU A 13 28.25 -42.88 8.24
CA LEU A 13 28.74 -42.46 6.94
C LEU A 13 30.16 -41.89 7.09
N LEU A 14 31.13 -42.56 6.51
CA LEU A 14 32.53 -42.18 6.46
C LEU A 14 32.75 -41.09 5.41
N LEU A 15 33.19 -39.91 5.84
CA LEU A 15 33.63 -38.81 4.99
C LEU A 15 35.10 -39.03 4.57
N THR A 16 35.35 -39.34 3.31
CA THR A 16 36.67 -39.35 2.69
C THR A 16 37.04 -37.93 2.25
N ALA A 17 38.05 -37.36 2.87
CA ALA A 17 38.61 -36.06 2.50
C ALA A 17 39.59 -36.22 1.34
N CYS A 18 39.30 -35.65 0.19
CA CYS A 18 40.28 -35.45 -0.90
C CYS A 18 41.14 -34.23 -0.62
N ARG A 19 42.45 -34.47 -0.40
CA ARG A 19 43.50 -33.44 -0.36
C ARG A 19 43.77 -32.95 -1.79
N GLY A 20 43.45 -31.70 -2.11
CA GLY A 20 43.94 -31.03 -3.30
C GLY A 20 45.37 -30.51 -3.09
N THR A 21 46.26 -30.77 -4.04
CA THR A 21 47.62 -30.25 -4.10
C THR A 21 47.68 -28.78 -4.44
N PRO A 22 48.59 -27.98 -3.87
CA PRO A 22 48.71 -26.57 -4.21
C PRO A 22 49.35 -26.38 -5.59
N VAL A 23 48.71 -25.56 -6.43
CA VAL A 23 49.24 -25.15 -7.74
C VAL A 23 50.09 -23.89 -7.54
N THR A 24 51.38 -23.98 -7.93
CA THR A 24 52.32 -22.87 -7.91
C THR A 24 52.02 -21.90 -9.05
N PRO A 25 51.95 -20.56 -8.83
CA PRO A 25 51.73 -19.61 -9.91
C PRO A 25 53.02 -19.42 -10.72
N THR A 26 52.91 -19.53 -12.04
CA THR A 26 53.97 -19.23 -13.03
C THR A 26 54.06 -17.71 -13.21
N PRO A 27 55.25 -17.09 -13.23
CA PRO A 27 55.41 -15.67 -13.44
C PRO A 27 55.07 -15.26 -14.88
N SER A 28 54.24 -14.24 -15.02
CA SER A 28 53.89 -13.60 -16.29
C SER A 28 55.03 -12.72 -16.80
N PRO A 29 55.28 -12.67 -18.12
CA PRO A 29 56.39 -11.87 -18.65
C PRO A 29 56.09 -10.36 -18.56
N THR A 30 57.07 -9.60 -18.09
CA THR A 30 57.10 -8.13 -18.02
C THR A 30 57.16 -7.56 -19.43
N SER A 31 56.15 -6.85 -19.86
CA SER A 31 56.16 -6.09 -21.11
C SER A 31 56.88 -4.74 -20.91
N THR A 32 57.96 -4.57 -21.65
CA THR A 32 58.73 -3.31 -21.75
C THR A 32 57.92 -2.26 -22.48
N ALA A 33 57.60 -1.16 -21.80
CA ALA A 33 56.90 -0.05 -22.41
C ALA A 33 57.85 0.82 -23.25
N THR A 34 57.50 0.98 -24.53
CA THR A 34 58.16 1.93 -25.45
C THR A 34 57.62 3.33 -25.17
N PRO A 35 58.47 4.38 -25.06
CA PRO A 35 57.96 5.72 -24.81
C PRO A 35 57.29 6.33 -26.06
N LEU A 36 56.06 6.80 -25.87
CA LEU A 36 55.32 7.57 -26.89
C LEU A 36 55.81 9.01 -27.00
N PRO A 37 55.77 9.62 -28.19
CA PRO A 37 56.16 11.01 -28.35
C PRO A 37 55.18 11.98 -27.69
N PRO A 38 55.57 13.21 -27.33
CA PRO A 38 54.75 14.14 -26.58
C PRO A 38 53.55 14.64 -27.42
N THR A 39 52.34 14.33 -26.87
CA THR A 39 51.11 14.86 -27.42
C THR A 39 50.93 16.32 -27.04
N VAL A 40 50.78 17.20 -28.05
CA VAL A 40 50.42 18.59 -27.86
C VAL A 40 49.02 18.72 -27.32
N THR A 41 48.88 19.06 -26.05
CA THR A 41 47.55 19.27 -25.41
C THR A 41 47.01 20.64 -25.86
N ALA A 42 45.97 20.62 -26.69
CA ALA A 42 45.18 21.82 -26.96
C ALA A 42 44.38 22.16 -25.69
N SER A 43 44.69 23.31 -25.09
CA SER A 43 43.91 23.85 -23.95
C SER A 43 42.56 24.33 -24.47
N VAL A 44 41.49 23.60 -24.17
CA VAL A 44 40.11 24.06 -24.40
C VAL A 44 39.74 25.01 -23.27
N THR A 45 39.63 26.30 -23.57
CA THR A 45 39.04 27.29 -22.66
C THR A 45 37.54 26.96 -22.53
N LEU A 46 37.13 26.45 -21.38
CA LEU A 46 35.71 26.22 -21.06
C LEU A 46 35.04 27.59 -20.88
N THR A 47 34.26 28.03 -21.87
CA THR A 47 33.32 29.13 -21.71
C THR A 47 32.19 28.62 -20.80
N SER A 48 32.05 29.22 -19.62
CA SER A 48 30.98 28.95 -18.68
C SER A 48 29.63 29.29 -19.32
N SER A 49 28.91 28.29 -19.77
CA SER A 49 27.49 28.42 -20.15
C SER A 49 26.69 28.64 -18.88
N SER A 50 25.98 29.77 -18.79
CA SER A 50 25.04 30.04 -17.72
C SER A 50 23.89 29.03 -17.79
N THR A 51 23.90 28.04 -16.90
CA THR A 51 22.76 27.15 -16.70
C THR A 51 21.57 28.00 -16.24
N PRO A 52 20.40 27.96 -16.89
CA PRO A 52 19.23 28.67 -16.39
C PRO A 52 18.87 28.10 -15.03
N THR A 53 19.00 28.92 -14.01
CA THR A 53 18.49 28.61 -12.66
C THR A 53 16.97 28.68 -12.75
N PHE A 54 16.30 27.52 -12.75
CA PHE A 54 14.86 27.45 -12.59
C PHE A 54 14.56 27.94 -11.16
N THR A 55 14.06 29.16 -11.04
CA THR A 55 13.42 29.61 -9.81
C THR A 55 12.15 28.80 -9.67
N PRO A 56 11.99 27.97 -8.62
CA PRO A 56 10.71 27.27 -8.43
C PRO A 56 9.63 28.33 -8.28
N SER A 57 8.64 28.28 -9.17
CA SER A 57 7.41 29.07 -9.00
C SER A 57 6.81 28.71 -7.64
N PRO A 58 6.40 29.68 -6.80
CA PRO A 58 5.80 29.36 -5.53
C PRO A 58 4.59 28.47 -5.80
N ILE A 59 4.61 27.24 -5.25
CA ILE A 59 3.44 26.37 -5.25
C ILE A 59 2.35 27.17 -4.52
N PRO A 60 1.17 27.42 -5.13
CA PRO A 60 0.11 28.13 -4.46
C PRO A 60 -0.23 27.33 -3.18
N THR A 61 -0.03 27.95 -2.04
CA THR A 61 -0.41 27.35 -0.75
C THR A 61 -1.92 27.20 -0.77
N ALA A 62 -2.41 25.96 -0.87
CA ALA A 62 -3.84 25.68 -0.87
C ALA A 62 -4.44 26.30 0.40
N THR A 63 -5.41 27.22 0.23
CA THR A 63 -6.09 27.85 1.36
C THR A 63 -7.00 26.78 1.98
N TRP A 64 -6.67 26.32 3.16
CA TRP A 64 -7.48 25.35 3.89
C TRP A 64 -8.86 25.93 4.22
N VAL A 65 -9.88 25.10 4.19
CA VAL A 65 -11.27 25.48 4.34
C VAL A 65 -11.86 24.79 5.56
N LYS A 66 -12.58 25.53 6.40
CA LYS A 66 -13.29 24.94 7.54
C LYS A 66 -14.41 24.03 7.06
N GLN A 67 -14.40 22.77 7.51
CA GLN A 67 -15.43 21.77 7.26
C GLN A 67 -15.95 21.22 8.60
N GLY A 68 -17.24 20.85 8.63
CA GLY A 68 -17.90 20.35 9.84
C GLY A 68 -18.17 21.45 10.88
N PRO A 69 -18.51 21.11 12.15
CA PRO A 69 -18.84 19.75 12.60
C PRO A 69 -20.14 19.21 11.99
N GLY A 70 -20.32 17.88 12.09
CA GLY A 70 -21.52 17.19 11.61
C GLY A 70 -21.29 16.45 10.29
N GLY A 71 -21.80 16.96 9.18
CA GLY A 71 -21.58 16.39 7.85
C GLY A 71 -20.36 17.00 7.16
N VAL A 72 -19.56 16.17 6.49
CA VAL A 72 -18.44 16.57 5.64
C VAL A 72 -18.50 15.80 4.33
N MET A 73 -18.05 16.41 3.23
CA MET A 73 -18.00 15.78 1.93
C MET A 73 -16.57 15.35 1.62
N ILE A 74 -16.23 14.08 1.91
CA ILE A 74 -14.89 13.53 1.74
C ILE A 74 -15.00 12.13 1.15
N PRO A 75 -14.58 11.92 -0.10
CA PRO A 75 -14.55 10.58 -0.68
C PRO A 75 -13.50 9.72 0.03
N ILE A 76 -13.90 8.52 0.46
CA ILE A 76 -13.02 7.51 1.01
C ILE A 76 -12.94 6.39 -0.03
N LEU A 77 -11.79 6.27 -0.69
CA LEU A 77 -11.56 5.31 -1.76
C LEU A 77 -11.04 4.00 -1.18
N LEU A 78 -11.69 2.90 -1.51
CA LEU A 78 -11.33 1.57 -1.06
C LEU A 78 -10.67 0.78 -2.19
N TYR A 79 -9.41 0.44 -2.02
CA TYR A 79 -8.64 -0.45 -2.88
C TYR A 79 -8.29 -1.74 -2.13
N HIS A 80 -8.02 -2.82 -2.89
CA HIS A 80 -7.49 -4.08 -2.36
C HIS A 80 -6.16 -4.42 -3.02
N ARG A 81 -6.17 -4.77 -4.30
CA ARG A 81 -5.01 -5.23 -5.07
C ARG A 81 -4.65 -4.24 -6.19
N ILE A 82 -3.38 -3.90 -6.30
CA ILE A 82 -2.86 -3.09 -7.41
C ILE A 82 -1.93 -3.97 -8.24
N ASP A 83 -2.54 -4.88 -8.96
CA ASP A 83 -1.85 -5.91 -9.73
C ASP A 83 -2.75 -6.40 -10.89
N TYR A 84 -2.19 -7.24 -11.75
CA TYR A 84 -2.94 -7.91 -12.81
C TYR A 84 -3.67 -9.13 -12.26
N SER A 85 -4.89 -9.37 -12.75
CA SER A 85 -5.66 -10.58 -12.44
C SER A 85 -5.70 -11.50 -13.65
N GLU A 86 -5.49 -12.80 -13.44
CA GLU A 86 -5.68 -13.82 -14.47
C GLU A 86 -7.18 -14.09 -14.73
N THR A 87 -8.04 -13.65 -13.80
CA THR A 87 -9.49 -13.77 -13.89
C THR A 87 -10.12 -12.38 -13.81
N ASP A 88 -11.38 -12.27 -14.17
CA ASP A 88 -12.12 -10.99 -14.08
C ASP A 88 -12.50 -10.67 -12.61
N ASN A 89 -11.46 -10.56 -11.75
CA ASN A 89 -11.62 -10.32 -10.33
C ASN A 89 -11.70 -8.81 -10.04
N ARG A 90 -12.85 -8.35 -9.57
CA ARG A 90 -13.15 -6.94 -9.29
C ARG A 90 -12.19 -6.25 -8.31
N TYR A 91 -11.56 -7.00 -7.41
CA TYR A 91 -10.65 -6.47 -6.40
C TYR A 91 -9.28 -6.08 -6.93
N TYR A 92 -8.96 -6.41 -8.18
CA TYR A 92 -7.69 -6.09 -8.83
C TYR A 92 -7.85 -4.87 -9.72
N VAL A 93 -7.12 -3.80 -9.41
CA VAL A 93 -6.94 -2.64 -10.28
C VAL A 93 -5.55 -2.74 -10.88
N THR A 94 -5.43 -2.69 -12.23
CA THR A 94 -4.10 -2.78 -12.85
C THR A 94 -3.23 -1.57 -12.48
N PRO A 95 -1.89 -1.71 -12.45
CA PRO A 95 -0.98 -0.62 -12.11
C PRO A 95 -1.20 0.64 -12.95
N GLU A 96 -1.44 0.50 -14.24
CA GLU A 96 -1.67 1.63 -15.15
C GLU A 96 -2.98 2.33 -14.82
N LYS A 97 -4.06 1.57 -14.62
CA LYS A 97 -5.37 2.15 -14.26
C LYS A 97 -5.28 2.86 -12.90
N PHE A 98 -4.57 2.29 -11.94
CA PHE A 98 -4.33 2.92 -10.65
C PHE A 98 -3.54 4.22 -10.81
N GLU A 99 -2.45 4.22 -11.59
CA GLU A 99 -1.66 5.43 -11.84
C GLU A 99 -2.48 6.51 -12.54
N ASP A 100 -3.32 6.15 -13.52
CA ASP A 100 -4.24 7.09 -14.18
C ASP A 100 -5.23 7.72 -13.19
N GLN A 101 -5.77 6.94 -12.25
CA GLN A 101 -6.66 7.43 -11.19
C GLN A 101 -5.94 8.37 -10.23
N ILE A 102 -4.73 8.01 -9.79
CA ILE A 102 -3.91 8.84 -8.90
C ILE A 102 -3.49 10.14 -9.60
N LYS A 103 -3.07 10.05 -10.86
CA LYS A 103 -2.74 11.23 -11.68
C LYS A 103 -3.94 12.16 -11.86
N LEU A 104 -5.12 11.60 -12.12
CA LEU A 104 -6.37 12.39 -12.24
C LEU A 104 -6.63 13.18 -10.95
N LEU A 105 -6.53 12.53 -9.79
CA LEU A 105 -6.74 13.18 -8.50
C LEU A 105 -5.70 14.28 -8.26
N HIS A 106 -4.44 14.05 -8.61
CA HIS A 106 -3.38 15.05 -8.54
C HIS A 106 -3.69 16.25 -9.46
N ASP A 107 -4.03 16.00 -10.72
CA ASP A 107 -4.32 17.05 -11.71
C ASP A 107 -5.60 17.84 -11.33
N TRP A 108 -6.50 17.24 -10.60
CA TRP A 108 -7.69 17.87 -10.02
C TRP A 108 -7.46 18.46 -8.63
N GLU A 109 -6.21 18.59 -8.20
CA GLU A 109 -5.79 19.22 -6.95
C GLU A 109 -6.40 18.59 -5.69
N TYR A 110 -6.66 17.28 -5.71
CA TYR A 110 -7.02 16.56 -4.52
C TYR A 110 -5.81 16.43 -3.59
N THR A 111 -6.07 16.41 -2.30
CA THR A 111 -5.04 16.24 -1.27
C THR A 111 -5.43 15.11 -0.32
N SER A 112 -4.55 14.14 -0.12
CA SER A 112 -4.79 13.09 0.86
C SER A 112 -4.81 13.66 2.28
N ILE A 113 -5.76 13.17 3.09
CA ILE A 113 -5.88 13.51 4.51
C ILE A 113 -5.74 12.27 5.38
N THR A 114 -5.51 12.47 6.67
CA THR A 114 -5.46 11.40 7.67
C THR A 114 -6.85 11.05 8.19
N THR A 115 -6.99 9.85 8.76
CA THR A 115 -8.23 9.45 9.45
C THR A 115 -8.53 10.38 10.63
N GLU A 116 -7.51 10.86 11.32
CA GLU A 116 -7.67 11.80 12.43
C GLU A 116 -8.22 13.16 11.97
N MET A 117 -7.73 13.68 10.84
CA MET A 117 -8.26 14.91 10.23
C MET A 117 -9.74 14.75 9.84
N LEU A 118 -10.10 13.62 9.24
CA LEU A 118 -11.50 13.29 8.91
C LEU A 118 -12.38 13.26 10.16
N VAL A 119 -11.98 12.49 11.17
CA VAL A 119 -12.74 12.36 12.43
C VAL A 119 -12.89 13.71 13.11
N LYS A 120 -11.82 14.50 13.20
CA LYS A 120 -11.87 15.84 13.80
C LYS A 120 -12.83 16.77 13.03
N ALA A 121 -12.81 16.72 11.70
CA ALA A 121 -13.75 17.51 10.90
C ALA A 121 -15.20 17.11 11.20
N ILE A 122 -15.51 15.83 11.31
CA ILE A 122 -16.86 15.33 11.62
C ILE A 122 -17.28 15.72 13.04
N THR A 123 -16.41 15.60 14.04
CA THR A 123 -16.77 15.71 15.47
C THR A 123 -16.70 17.15 15.98
N GLU A 124 -15.72 17.92 15.58
CA GLU A 124 -15.39 19.24 16.14
C GLU A 124 -15.42 20.36 15.08
N GLY A 125 -15.33 19.98 13.82
CA GLY A 125 -14.98 20.87 12.73
C GLY A 125 -13.48 21.13 12.66
N ALA A 126 -12.94 21.10 11.45
CA ALA A 126 -11.52 21.34 11.22
C ALA A 126 -11.28 22.08 9.90
N GLU A 127 -10.11 22.72 9.80
CA GLU A 127 -9.62 23.18 8.51
C GLU A 127 -9.06 21.99 7.74
N LEU A 128 -9.48 21.80 6.49
CA LEU A 128 -9.05 20.77 5.58
C LEU A 128 -8.61 21.39 4.25
N PRO A 129 -7.79 20.69 3.45
CA PRO A 129 -7.53 21.13 2.09
C PRO A 129 -8.85 21.25 1.30
N PRO A 130 -8.91 22.06 0.24
CA PRO A 130 -10.16 22.33 -0.49
C PRO A 130 -10.81 21.07 -1.09
N ARG A 131 -10.01 20.09 -1.50
CA ARG A 131 -10.46 18.83 -2.12
C ARG A 131 -9.84 17.65 -1.39
N PRO A 132 -10.30 17.34 -0.16
CA PRO A 132 -9.74 16.24 0.62
C PRO A 132 -10.18 14.89 0.06
N VAL A 133 -9.28 13.91 0.13
CA VAL A 133 -9.55 12.51 -0.20
C VAL A 133 -8.87 11.60 0.82
N LEU A 134 -9.50 10.49 1.18
CA LEU A 134 -8.89 9.45 2.01
C LEU A 134 -8.73 8.18 1.17
N PHE A 135 -7.48 7.72 1.03
CA PHE A 135 -7.19 6.43 0.39
C PHE A 135 -7.11 5.34 1.44
N THR A 136 -7.75 4.22 1.20
CA THR A 136 -7.72 3.05 2.07
C THR A 136 -7.41 1.80 1.27
N PHE A 137 -6.56 0.93 1.83
CA PHE A 137 -6.12 -0.32 1.22
C PHE A 137 -6.36 -1.45 2.21
N ASP A 138 -7.23 -2.39 1.84
CA ASP A 138 -7.59 -3.50 2.70
C ASP A 138 -6.66 -4.72 2.49
N ASP A 139 -6.67 -5.64 3.46
CA ASP A 139 -5.97 -6.92 3.54
C ASP A 139 -4.47 -6.85 3.82
N GLY A 140 -3.76 -5.80 3.45
CA GLY A 140 -2.31 -5.71 3.59
C GLY A 140 -1.53 -6.46 2.50
N ASN A 141 -2.06 -6.49 1.27
CA ASN A 141 -1.47 -7.15 0.11
C ASN A 141 -0.07 -6.61 -0.23
N LEU A 142 0.83 -7.47 -0.72
CA LEU A 142 2.20 -7.09 -1.06
C LEU A 142 2.28 -6.02 -2.16
N ASP A 143 1.35 -6.06 -3.12
CA ASP A 143 1.28 -5.07 -4.20
C ASP A 143 0.92 -3.65 -3.72
N ASN A 144 0.37 -3.51 -2.53
CA ASN A 144 0.20 -2.18 -1.91
C ASN A 144 1.55 -1.52 -1.62
N TYR A 145 2.58 -2.30 -1.26
CA TYR A 145 3.95 -1.82 -1.09
C TYR A 145 4.71 -1.75 -2.40
N THR A 146 4.68 -2.81 -3.23
CA THR A 146 5.53 -2.89 -4.42
C THR A 146 5.04 -2.06 -5.59
N THR A 147 3.75 -1.73 -5.63
CA THR A 147 3.10 -1.04 -6.75
C THR A 147 2.40 0.25 -6.32
N ALA A 148 1.44 0.18 -5.37
CA ALA A 148 0.67 1.35 -5.00
C ALA A 148 1.53 2.42 -4.31
N PHE A 149 2.38 2.04 -3.38
CA PHE A 149 3.22 2.97 -2.61
C PHE A 149 4.10 3.86 -3.50
N PRO A 150 4.93 3.34 -4.41
CA PRO A 150 5.77 4.19 -5.27
C PRO A 150 4.95 5.08 -6.21
N ILE A 151 3.79 4.61 -6.72
CA ILE A 151 2.90 5.43 -7.53
C ILE A 151 2.36 6.59 -6.70
N MET A 152 1.79 6.33 -5.53
CA MET A 152 1.24 7.37 -4.67
C MET A 152 2.31 8.36 -4.20
N GLN A 153 3.51 7.88 -3.86
CA GLN A 153 4.64 8.72 -3.47
C GLN A 153 5.05 9.68 -4.60
N LYS A 154 5.04 9.24 -5.85
CA LYS A 154 5.32 10.06 -7.03
C LYS A 154 4.40 11.28 -7.14
N TYR A 155 3.15 11.14 -6.74
CA TYR A 155 2.13 12.20 -6.80
C TYR A 155 1.87 12.88 -5.45
N GLY A 156 2.64 12.54 -4.42
CA GLY A 156 2.54 13.18 -3.10
C GLY A 156 1.35 12.75 -2.26
N PHE A 157 0.76 11.58 -2.53
CA PHE A 157 -0.35 11.03 -1.77
C PHE A 157 0.10 10.00 -0.74
N THR A 158 -0.66 9.90 0.35
CA THR A 158 -0.56 8.86 1.38
C THR A 158 -1.91 8.19 1.59
N GLY A 159 -1.94 7.06 2.28
CA GLY A 159 -3.16 6.31 2.55
C GLY A 159 -3.15 5.59 3.90
N VAL A 160 -4.17 4.78 4.12
CA VAL A 160 -4.35 3.94 5.30
C VAL A 160 -4.29 2.48 4.88
N LEU A 161 -3.47 1.70 5.56
CA LEU A 161 -3.39 0.25 5.42
C LEU A 161 -4.29 -0.41 6.47
N TYR A 162 -5.37 -1.05 6.07
CA TYR A 162 -6.19 -1.88 6.93
C TYR A 162 -5.67 -3.31 6.89
N LEU A 163 -4.92 -3.69 7.93
CA LEU A 163 -4.14 -4.92 7.97
C LEU A 163 -4.91 -6.06 8.65
N VAL A 164 -4.90 -7.24 8.04
CA VAL A 164 -5.29 -8.48 8.70
C VAL A 164 -4.07 -9.01 9.43
N ASN A 165 -4.14 -9.11 10.77
CA ASN A 165 -2.98 -9.46 11.60
C ASN A 165 -2.27 -10.73 11.14
N ASN A 166 -3.03 -11.80 10.93
CA ASN A 166 -2.47 -13.11 10.59
C ASN A 166 -2.01 -13.24 9.14
N TYR A 167 -2.17 -12.19 8.31
CA TYR A 167 -1.63 -12.20 6.95
C TYR A 167 -0.23 -11.58 6.89
N ILE A 168 0.16 -10.76 7.88
CA ILE A 168 1.43 -10.05 7.88
C ILE A 168 2.61 -11.03 7.81
N GLY A 169 3.45 -10.88 6.79
CA GLY A 169 4.63 -11.70 6.57
C GLY A 169 4.37 -13.02 5.83
N TYR A 170 3.11 -13.36 5.52
CA TYR A 170 2.83 -14.49 4.63
C TYR A 170 3.13 -14.14 3.17
N ASN A 171 3.25 -15.17 2.33
CA ASN A 171 3.42 -14.99 0.89
C ASN A 171 2.29 -14.14 0.30
N GLN A 172 2.62 -13.19 -0.57
CA GLN A 172 1.71 -12.19 -1.18
C GLN A 172 1.15 -11.11 -0.23
N TYR A 173 1.59 -11.05 1.02
CA TYR A 173 1.26 -9.97 1.95
C TYR A 173 2.52 -9.23 2.40
N MET A 174 2.34 -7.99 2.84
CA MET A 174 3.43 -7.18 3.35
C MET A 174 4.01 -7.78 4.64
N ASN A 175 5.32 -7.67 4.81
CA ASN A 175 5.98 -7.93 6.08
C ASN A 175 6.05 -6.66 6.94
N LYS A 176 6.49 -6.82 8.19
CA LYS A 176 6.61 -5.72 9.14
C LYS A 176 7.46 -4.55 8.63
N ASP A 177 8.61 -4.84 8.02
CA ASP A 177 9.56 -3.81 7.62
C ASP A 177 9.00 -2.96 6.47
N GLN A 178 8.30 -3.57 5.52
CA GLN A 178 7.60 -2.89 4.43
C GLN A 178 6.47 -1.98 4.94
N ILE A 179 5.69 -2.46 5.90
CA ILE A 179 4.64 -1.66 6.55
C ILE A 179 5.27 -0.45 7.25
N LEU A 180 6.35 -0.65 8.01
CA LEU A 180 7.00 0.44 8.75
C LEU A 180 7.68 1.45 7.82
N GLU A 181 8.17 1.04 6.65
CA GLU A 181 8.66 1.97 5.62
C GLU A 181 7.53 2.87 5.11
N MET A 182 6.36 2.31 4.80
CA MET A 182 5.19 3.11 4.40
C MET A 182 4.74 4.06 5.51
N VAL A 183 4.74 3.60 6.77
CA VAL A 183 4.42 4.46 7.93
C VAL A 183 5.42 5.60 8.07
N ALA A 184 6.71 5.35 7.88
CA ALA A 184 7.74 6.39 7.90
C ALA A 184 7.55 7.42 6.76
N ALA A 185 6.91 7.04 5.67
CA ALA A 185 6.52 7.92 4.57
C ALA A 185 5.14 8.60 4.78
N GLY A 186 4.55 8.49 5.98
CA GLY A 186 3.30 9.19 6.34
C GLY A 186 2.01 8.39 6.14
N TRP A 187 2.09 7.08 5.87
CA TRP A 187 0.92 6.23 5.82
C TRP A 187 0.42 5.87 7.21
N GLU A 188 -0.88 5.63 7.33
CA GLU A 188 -1.51 5.18 8.58
C GLU A 188 -1.75 3.68 8.56
N VAL A 189 -1.86 3.09 9.76
CA VAL A 189 -2.28 1.70 9.96
C VAL A 189 -3.61 1.67 10.68
N GLY A 190 -4.56 0.93 10.12
CA GLY A 190 -5.81 0.51 10.73
C GLY A 190 -5.87 -1.01 10.87
N SER A 191 -6.81 -1.52 11.65
CA SER A 191 -7.06 -2.96 11.76
C SER A 191 -8.13 -3.42 10.78
N HIS A 192 -7.89 -4.56 10.13
CA HIS A 192 -8.87 -5.30 9.32
C HIS A 192 -9.15 -6.67 9.93
N SER A 193 -9.25 -6.73 11.26
CA SER A 193 -9.42 -7.92 12.11
C SER A 193 -8.18 -8.81 12.22
N MET A 194 -8.35 -9.88 13.00
CA MET A 194 -7.29 -10.88 13.21
C MET A 194 -7.15 -11.84 12.03
N ASN A 195 -8.29 -12.37 11.51
CA ASN A 195 -8.33 -13.48 10.56
C ASN A 195 -9.18 -13.22 9.33
N HIS A 196 -9.75 -12.02 9.18
CA HIS A 196 -10.65 -11.65 8.09
C HIS A 196 -11.94 -12.49 8.05
N PHE A 197 -12.54 -12.80 9.21
CA PHE A 197 -13.83 -13.49 9.26
C PHE A 197 -15.00 -12.53 9.01
N ASP A 198 -16.07 -13.04 8.41
CA ASP A 198 -17.36 -12.34 8.40
C ASP A 198 -17.89 -12.27 9.84
N LEU A 199 -17.87 -11.07 10.41
CA LEU A 199 -18.20 -10.86 11.82
C LEU A 199 -19.63 -11.24 12.18
N LYS A 200 -20.57 -11.24 11.22
CA LYS A 200 -21.94 -11.69 11.46
C LYS A 200 -22.08 -13.20 11.62
N THR A 201 -21.11 -13.97 11.12
CA THR A 201 -21.18 -15.44 11.09
C THR A 201 -20.49 -16.10 12.28
N ILE A 202 -19.78 -15.33 13.10
CA ILE A 202 -19.01 -15.82 14.25
C ILE A 202 -19.65 -15.38 15.57
N SER A 203 -19.29 -16.07 16.66
CA SER A 203 -19.80 -15.75 18.00
C SER A 203 -19.33 -14.37 18.50
N SER A 204 -20.04 -13.79 19.45
CA SER A 204 -19.68 -12.51 20.06
C SER A 204 -18.26 -12.54 20.69
N GLU A 205 -17.88 -13.66 21.32
CA GLU A 205 -16.53 -13.83 21.87
C GLU A 205 -15.46 -13.85 20.75
N GLN A 206 -15.71 -14.52 19.65
CA GLN A 206 -14.82 -14.49 18.50
C GLN A 206 -14.72 -13.09 17.90
N GLN A 207 -15.85 -12.34 17.81
CA GLN A 207 -15.81 -10.95 17.35
C GLN A 207 -14.92 -10.07 18.25
N ARG A 208 -14.92 -10.30 19.57
CA ARG A 208 -14.02 -9.59 20.48
C ARG A 208 -12.56 -9.81 20.10
N ASN A 209 -12.17 -11.06 19.83
CA ASN A 209 -10.80 -11.38 19.44
C ASN A 209 -10.45 -10.75 18.08
N GLU A 210 -11.37 -10.80 17.11
CA GLU A 210 -11.19 -10.20 15.79
C GLU A 210 -11.03 -8.68 15.85
N ILE A 211 -11.67 -7.99 16.78
CA ILE A 211 -11.71 -6.52 16.84
C ILE A 211 -10.75 -5.95 17.88
N VAL A 212 -10.82 -6.45 19.12
CA VAL A 212 -10.05 -5.87 20.24
C VAL A 212 -8.61 -6.36 20.22
N GLU A 213 -8.41 -7.68 20.16
CA GLU A 213 -7.06 -8.25 20.22
C GLU A 213 -6.25 -7.94 18.95
N SER A 214 -6.93 -7.81 17.80
CA SER A 214 -6.25 -7.40 16.57
C SER A 214 -5.56 -6.04 16.71
N ARG A 215 -6.22 -5.06 17.33
CA ARG A 215 -5.62 -3.76 17.61
C ARG A 215 -4.38 -3.89 18.49
N GLU A 216 -4.54 -4.54 19.64
CA GLU A 216 -3.46 -4.67 20.64
C GLU A 216 -2.22 -5.35 20.03
N LEU A 217 -2.44 -6.39 19.23
CA LEU A 217 -1.36 -7.13 18.58
C LEU A 217 -0.70 -6.33 17.47
N LEU A 218 -1.46 -5.58 16.65
CA LEU A 218 -0.89 -4.69 15.64
C LEU A 218 -0.04 -3.58 16.29
N GLU A 219 -0.57 -2.91 17.31
CA GLU A 219 0.17 -1.87 18.04
C GLU A 219 1.45 -2.44 18.66
N LYS A 220 1.38 -3.63 19.27
CA LYS A 220 2.55 -4.33 19.82
C LYS A 220 3.56 -4.75 18.76
N LEU A 221 3.09 -5.24 17.60
CA LEU A 221 3.96 -5.70 16.51
C LEU A 221 4.68 -4.54 15.85
N LEU A 222 3.94 -3.47 15.52
CA LEU A 222 4.44 -2.37 14.69
C LEU A 222 5.00 -1.20 15.50
N GLY A 223 4.58 -1.06 16.77
CA GLY A 223 4.99 0.07 17.62
C GLY A 223 4.35 1.40 17.23
N VAL A 224 3.25 1.37 16.47
CA VAL A 224 2.50 2.55 16.01
C VAL A 224 1.04 2.49 16.46
N PRO A 225 0.35 3.63 16.63
CA PRO A 225 -1.05 3.62 17.05
C PRO A 225 -1.95 3.11 15.92
N VAL A 226 -2.93 2.25 16.27
CA VAL A 226 -3.97 1.73 15.38
C VAL A 226 -5.31 2.35 15.80
N LYS A 227 -5.70 3.43 15.12
CA LYS A 227 -6.81 4.28 15.57
C LYS A 227 -8.16 3.92 14.95
N THR A 228 -8.17 3.24 13.81
CA THR A 228 -9.39 2.94 13.05
C THR A 228 -9.49 1.45 12.70
N PHE A 229 -10.71 1.00 12.45
CA PHE A 229 -11.04 -0.37 12.09
C PHE A 229 -11.77 -0.41 10.75
N ALA A 230 -11.52 -1.41 9.90
CA ALA A 230 -12.35 -1.70 8.74
C ALA A 230 -13.02 -3.07 8.92
N TYR A 231 -14.34 -3.12 8.76
CA TYR A 231 -15.08 -4.37 8.89
C TYR A 231 -14.82 -5.28 7.68
N PRO A 232 -14.30 -6.52 7.86
CA PRO A 232 -14.21 -7.47 6.77
C PRO A 232 -15.56 -7.63 6.05
N PHE A 233 -15.54 -7.57 4.71
CA PHE A 233 -16.75 -7.60 3.86
C PHE A 233 -17.75 -6.45 4.14
N GLY A 234 -17.39 -5.44 4.92
CA GLY A 234 -18.33 -4.45 5.46
C GLY A 234 -19.34 -5.05 6.46
N SER A 235 -19.15 -6.31 6.86
CA SER A 235 -20.10 -7.09 7.66
C SER A 235 -20.01 -6.73 9.14
N ARG A 236 -21.12 -6.28 9.72
CA ARG A 236 -21.18 -5.76 11.10
C ARG A 236 -22.57 -5.98 11.73
N ASN A 237 -22.60 -6.09 13.04
CA ASN A 237 -23.83 -6.19 13.85
C ASN A 237 -23.65 -5.40 15.17
N ALA A 238 -24.63 -5.43 16.05
CA ALA A 238 -24.57 -4.69 17.33
C ALA A 238 -23.32 -5.04 18.15
N ALA A 239 -22.97 -6.34 18.24
CA ALA A 239 -21.80 -6.76 19.00
C ALA A 239 -20.49 -6.22 18.41
N SER A 240 -20.34 -6.21 17.08
CA SER A 240 -19.15 -5.62 16.46
C SER A 240 -19.03 -4.11 16.69
N TYR A 241 -20.15 -3.36 16.70
CA TYR A 241 -20.13 -1.96 17.11
C TYR A 241 -19.69 -1.78 18.56
N ASP A 242 -20.22 -2.59 19.48
CA ASP A 242 -19.85 -2.53 20.89
C ASP A 242 -18.35 -2.79 21.09
N TYR A 243 -17.78 -3.75 20.37
CA TYR A 243 -16.35 -4.06 20.46
C TYR A 243 -15.45 -2.99 19.82
N VAL A 244 -15.88 -2.37 18.74
CA VAL A 244 -15.16 -1.23 18.14
C VAL A 244 -15.08 -0.06 19.12
N HIS A 245 -16.20 0.24 19.83
CA HIS A 245 -16.21 1.24 20.90
C HIS A 245 -15.38 0.81 22.12
N PHE A 246 -15.51 -0.43 22.55
CA PHE A 246 -14.75 -0.97 23.67
C PHE A 246 -13.24 -0.90 23.42
N ALA A 247 -12.81 -1.24 22.21
CA ALA A 247 -11.42 -1.14 21.77
C ALA A 247 -10.95 0.32 21.57
N LYS A 248 -11.83 1.32 21.74
CA LYS A 248 -11.52 2.75 21.61
C LYS A 248 -10.98 3.14 20.22
N TYR A 249 -11.49 2.52 19.17
CA TYR A 249 -11.29 3.04 17.84
C TYR A 249 -12.01 4.39 17.71
N ILE A 250 -11.40 5.35 17.01
CA ILE A 250 -11.98 6.69 16.81
C ILE A 250 -13.01 6.73 15.69
N ALA A 251 -12.93 5.78 14.74
CA ALA A 251 -13.88 5.58 13.65
C ALA A 251 -13.75 4.15 13.11
N ALA A 252 -14.78 3.71 12.36
CA ALA A 252 -14.69 2.45 11.63
C ALA A 252 -15.26 2.58 10.21
N MET A 253 -14.69 1.78 9.30
CA MET A 253 -14.96 1.81 7.86
C MET A 253 -15.89 0.66 7.45
N GLY A 254 -17.01 0.99 6.78
CA GLY A 254 -17.81 0.05 6.01
C GLY A 254 -17.18 -0.25 4.64
N ALA A 255 -17.88 -1.03 3.82
CA ALA A 255 -17.51 -1.30 2.43
C ALA A 255 -18.66 -0.97 1.46
N ASP A 256 -19.76 -0.43 1.98
CA ASP A 256 -21.06 -0.25 1.32
C ASP A 256 -21.38 1.23 1.11
N GLY A 257 -20.56 1.94 0.32
CA GLY A 257 -20.77 3.36 0.06
C GLY A 257 -20.63 3.73 -1.41
N PHE A 258 -21.42 4.73 -1.81
CA PHE A 258 -21.38 5.32 -3.15
C PHE A 258 -21.31 6.85 -3.08
N THR A 259 -21.13 7.40 -1.88
CA THR A 259 -21.14 8.85 -1.67
C THR A 259 -19.91 9.31 -0.90
N ALA A 260 -19.57 10.58 -1.07
CA ALA A 260 -18.51 11.23 -0.29
C ALA A 260 -19.04 11.79 1.05
N ASP A 261 -20.34 11.67 1.33
CA ASP A 261 -20.96 12.24 2.54
C ASP A 261 -20.64 11.40 3.76
N GLN A 262 -19.95 12.00 4.72
CA GLN A 262 -19.58 11.42 5.99
C GLN A 262 -20.10 12.27 7.14
N GLY A 263 -20.42 11.63 8.27
CA GLY A 263 -20.97 12.39 9.41
C GLY A 263 -21.03 11.61 10.71
N MET A 264 -21.53 12.24 11.77
CA MET A 264 -21.68 11.61 13.08
C MET A 264 -22.53 10.34 13.06
N GLY A 265 -23.55 10.30 12.19
CA GLY A 265 -24.46 9.16 12.10
C GLY A 265 -23.82 7.88 11.56
N ASN A 266 -22.72 8.00 10.82
CA ASN A 266 -21.99 6.87 10.26
C ASN A 266 -20.51 6.80 10.69
N LEU A 267 -20.11 7.50 11.75
CA LEU A 267 -18.70 7.57 12.20
C LEU A 267 -18.08 6.19 12.43
N PHE A 268 -18.86 5.22 12.90
CA PHE A 268 -18.41 3.84 13.09
C PHE A 268 -18.87 2.88 11.97
N SER A 269 -19.21 3.44 10.82
CA SER A 269 -19.48 2.73 9.58
C SER A 269 -19.34 3.67 8.38
N LEU A 270 -18.24 4.44 8.37
CA LEU A 270 -17.95 5.40 7.30
C LEU A 270 -18.04 4.72 5.93
N GLN A 271 -18.69 5.40 5.00
CA GLN A 271 -18.93 4.86 3.66
C GLN A 271 -17.65 4.95 2.84
N ARG A 272 -17.32 3.86 2.16
CA ARG A 272 -16.17 3.80 1.25
C ARG A 272 -16.61 3.46 -0.16
N CYS A 273 -16.03 4.14 -1.12
CA CYS A 273 -16.23 3.87 -2.55
C CYS A 273 -15.26 2.74 -2.96
N GLU A 274 -15.76 1.51 -3.12
CA GLU A 274 -14.95 0.39 -3.60
C GLU A 274 -14.56 0.62 -5.06
N ILE A 275 -13.25 0.70 -5.32
CA ILE A 275 -12.71 0.88 -6.66
C ILE A 275 -12.45 -0.49 -7.29
N LYS A 276 -13.20 -0.78 -8.34
CA LYS A 276 -13.16 -2.08 -9.02
C LYS A 276 -12.35 -1.99 -10.30
N GLY A 277 -11.48 -2.96 -10.51
CA GLY A 277 -10.70 -3.05 -11.74
C GLY A 277 -11.54 -3.22 -13.01
N THR A 278 -12.77 -3.72 -12.88
CA THR A 278 -13.72 -3.89 -13.99
C THR A 278 -14.45 -2.60 -14.39
N GLU A 279 -14.35 -1.53 -13.58
CA GLU A 279 -15.03 -0.27 -13.84
C GLU A 279 -14.19 0.67 -14.71
N ASP A 280 -14.85 1.53 -15.46
CA ASP A 280 -14.24 2.54 -16.31
C ASP A 280 -13.93 3.85 -15.55
N ALA A 281 -13.20 4.76 -16.17
CA ALA A 281 -12.85 6.06 -15.59
C ALA A 281 -14.09 6.91 -15.27
N LYS A 282 -15.18 6.77 -16.00
CA LYS A 282 -16.42 7.53 -15.75
C LYS A 282 -17.07 7.09 -14.45
N THR A 283 -17.00 5.80 -14.13
CA THR A 283 -17.50 5.26 -12.85
C THR A 283 -16.66 5.77 -11.69
N PHE A 284 -15.33 5.76 -11.83
CA PHE A 284 -14.42 6.33 -10.83
C PHE A 284 -14.73 7.79 -10.51
N ILE A 285 -14.94 8.62 -11.53
CA ILE A 285 -15.23 10.04 -11.38
C ILE A 285 -16.53 10.29 -10.61
N ARG A 286 -17.52 9.40 -10.67
CA ARG A 286 -18.79 9.56 -9.92
C ARG A 286 -18.61 9.54 -8.40
N PHE A 287 -17.51 8.96 -7.91
CA PHE A 287 -17.18 8.97 -6.48
C PHE A 287 -16.60 10.31 -6.01
N LEU A 288 -16.21 11.17 -6.95
CA LEU A 288 -15.49 12.41 -6.68
C LEU A 288 -16.46 13.60 -6.67
N PRO A 289 -16.56 14.33 -5.55
CA PRO A 289 -17.48 15.49 -5.47
C PRO A 289 -16.98 16.73 -6.22
N TRP A 290 -15.66 16.83 -6.44
CA TRP A 290 -15.05 17.96 -7.13
C TRP A 290 -14.39 17.51 -8.42
N HIS A 291 -14.85 18.05 -9.54
CA HIS A 291 -14.33 17.74 -10.85
C HIS A 291 -13.36 18.83 -11.30
N GLY A 292 -12.29 18.44 -11.97
CA GLY A 292 -11.40 19.33 -12.69
C GLY A 292 -11.87 19.60 -14.12
N ASP A 293 -10.94 20.05 -14.99
CA ASP A 293 -11.22 20.24 -16.40
C ASP A 293 -11.53 18.89 -17.08
N PRO A 294 -12.66 18.74 -17.79
CA PRO A 294 -12.99 17.53 -18.54
C PRO A 294 -11.93 17.10 -19.58
N ALA A 295 -11.06 18.02 -20.00
CA ALA A 295 -9.95 17.71 -20.90
C ALA A 295 -8.90 16.75 -20.28
N TYR A 296 -8.89 16.61 -18.95
CA TYR A 296 -8.00 15.70 -18.21
C TYR A 296 -8.67 14.37 -17.82
N LEU A 297 -9.80 14.02 -18.46
CA LEU A 297 -10.35 12.68 -18.26
C LEU A 297 -9.40 11.65 -18.86
N PRO A 298 -9.03 10.59 -18.12
CA PRO A 298 -8.30 9.48 -18.71
C PRO A 298 -9.11 8.95 -19.90
N THR A 299 -8.50 8.94 -21.09
CA THR A 299 -9.05 8.16 -22.19
C THR A 299 -8.88 6.71 -21.79
N ASP A 300 -9.98 5.93 -21.84
CA ASP A 300 -9.90 4.48 -21.62
C ASP A 300 -8.80 3.93 -22.56
N THR A 301 -7.59 3.81 -22.03
CA THR A 301 -6.49 3.19 -22.75
C THR A 301 -6.89 1.74 -22.91
N ALA A 302 -7.14 1.31 -24.15
CA ALA A 302 -7.46 -0.08 -24.43
C ALA A 302 -6.44 -0.95 -23.72
N THR A 303 -6.93 -1.76 -22.77
CA THR A 303 -6.11 -2.71 -22.03
C THR A 303 -5.21 -3.42 -23.01
N PRO A 304 -3.90 -3.31 -22.93
CA PRO A 304 -3.04 -4.09 -23.81
C PRO A 304 -3.38 -5.55 -23.53
N THR A 305 -3.88 -6.23 -24.56
CA THR A 305 -4.10 -7.67 -24.47
C THR A 305 -2.75 -8.27 -24.13
N ALA A 306 -2.58 -8.65 -22.87
CA ALA A 306 -1.34 -9.22 -22.36
C ALA A 306 -1.07 -10.52 -23.11
N THR A 307 -0.28 -10.44 -24.17
CA THR A 307 0.40 -11.61 -24.72
C THR A 307 1.56 -11.92 -23.79
N ALA A 308 1.23 -12.34 -22.58
CA ALA A 308 2.22 -12.83 -21.64
C ALA A 308 2.67 -14.22 -22.11
N THR A 309 3.75 -14.27 -22.86
CA THR A 309 4.55 -15.48 -22.99
C THR A 309 5.23 -15.74 -21.64
N TRP A 310 4.52 -16.46 -20.76
CA TRP A 310 5.10 -16.97 -19.53
C TRP A 310 6.20 -17.99 -19.89
N THR A 311 7.46 -17.67 -19.66
CA THR A 311 8.54 -18.64 -19.71
C THR A 311 8.74 -19.20 -18.31
N PRO A 312 8.61 -20.54 -18.12
CA PRO A 312 8.85 -21.16 -16.81
C PRO A 312 10.30 -20.91 -16.36
N LYS A 313 10.47 -20.42 -15.15
CA LYS A 313 11.77 -20.32 -14.51
C LYS A 313 12.33 -21.74 -14.32
N PRO A 314 13.57 -22.03 -14.76
CA PRO A 314 14.16 -23.35 -14.56
C PRO A 314 14.31 -23.65 -13.06
N PRO A 315 14.18 -24.94 -12.63
CA PRO A 315 14.37 -25.31 -11.24
C PRO A 315 15.80 -24.98 -10.80
N LYS A 316 15.93 -24.48 -9.57
CA LYS A 316 17.26 -24.28 -8.95
C LYS A 316 17.96 -25.62 -8.75
N PRO A 317 19.28 -25.66 -8.96
CA PRO A 317 20.08 -26.86 -8.73
C PRO A 317 20.14 -27.28 -7.24
#